data_d73623a0b4404e1b4e3a171124f3d771
#
_entry.id   d73623a0b4404e1b4e3a171124f3d771
#
_cell.length_a   1.000
_cell.length_b   1.000
_cell.length_c   1.000
_cell.angle_alpha   90.00
_cell.angle_beta   90.00
_cell.angle_gamma   90.00
#
_symmetry.space_group_name_H-M   'P 1'
#
loop_
_entity.id
_entity.type
_entity.pdbx_description
1 polymer ?
#
loop_
_entity_poly.entity_id
_entity_poly.type
_entity_poly.pdbx_seq_one_letter_code
_entity_poly.pdbx_strand_id
1 'polypeptide(L)'
;MKIALIGLPKSGKTTIFNALTKSEIAVDKYLPPADEENIGIVTVYDERITRLCEIYEPKKVVNAIIEFHDFPGIFGKQDEHPDLRLMTNIKNCEAFALILRGFPDAELDSLHGKMDPVRNLESFMDEMIINDMVLVEKRLEGIELSYKRGVKTAAIQIEEKTLRMILGHLQENKAINSLELAPEERQAIRGLQFYSTKPVLVLLNVNENDINTPNEALEKIRSMGYLAEAIAGSFEAELSLLDEDEAKLFMADIGIENSITDRVSMLSYNLMGLISFFTAGPKELHVWTLRKGSNAVTAAGKIHSDLARGFIRAECFNFTDIDTHGTEKALREKGLFRLEGKDYIVQDGDILNIRFNI
;
A
#
# COMPACT_ATOMS: atom_id res chain seq x y z
N MET A 1 4.87 -5.30 -2.62
CA MET A 1 3.69 -4.41 -2.53
C MET A 1 4.01 -3.14 -3.29
N LYS A 2 3.08 -2.64 -4.13
CA LYS A 2 3.28 -1.45 -4.97
C LYS A 2 2.32 -0.35 -4.55
N ILE A 3 2.87 0.83 -4.25
CA ILE A 3 2.10 2.00 -3.84
C ILE A 3 2.39 3.16 -4.81
N ALA A 4 1.35 3.74 -5.39
CA ALA A 4 1.49 4.93 -6.21
C ALA A 4 1.51 6.18 -5.33
N LEU A 5 2.53 7.00 -5.44
CA LEU A 5 2.56 8.35 -4.90
C LEU A 5 1.82 9.28 -5.87
N ILE A 6 0.76 9.89 -5.41
CA ILE A 6 -0.13 10.72 -6.23
C ILE A 6 -0.34 12.05 -5.53
N GLY A 7 -0.56 13.10 -6.29
CA GLY A 7 -0.84 14.43 -5.77
C GLY A 7 -0.75 15.49 -6.86
N LEU A 8 -1.27 16.67 -6.56
CA LEU A 8 -1.17 17.82 -7.45
C LEU A 8 0.28 18.20 -7.74
N PRO A 9 0.59 18.82 -8.87
CA PRO A 9 1.90 19.37 -9.12
C PRO A 9 2.36 20.25 -7.96
N LYS A 10 3.64 20.14 -7.59
CA LYS A 10 4.27 20.92 -6.48
C LYS A 10 3.68 20.67 -5.09
N SER A 11 2.95 19.59 -4.85
CA SER A 11 2.53 19.18 -3.49
C SER A 11 3.67 18.65 -2.61
N GLY A 12 4.88 18.50 -3.15
CA GLY A 12 6.03 17.88 -2.47
C GLY A 12 6.16 16.37 -2.67
N LYS A 13 5.47 15.81 -3.66
CA LYS A 13 5.44 14.38 -3.96
C LYS A 13 6.85 13.78 -4.16
N THR A 14 7.66 14.35 -5.06
CA THR A 14 9.03 13.88 -5.32
C THR A 14 9.97 14.11 -4.13
N THR A 15 9.76 15.17 -3.35
CA THR A 15 10.50 15.40 -2.11
C THR A 15 10.23 14.27 -1.10
N ILE A 16 8.96 13.91 -0.90
CA ILE A 16 8.57 12.80 -0.02
C ILE A 16 9.07 11.46 -0.58
N PHE A 17 9.02 11.25 -1.91
CA PHE A 17 9.59 10.08 -2.54
C PHE A 17 11.09 9.95 -2.25
N ASN A 18 11.87 11.02 -2.41
CA ASN A 18 13.31 11.04 -2.10
C ASN A 18 13.57 10.70 -0.63
N ALA A 19 12.82 11.32 0.28
CA ALA A 19 12.91 11.03 1.71
C ALA A 19 12.64 9.57 2.05
N LEU A 20 11.59 8.98 1.45
CA LEU A 20 11.20 7.58 1.66
C LEU A 20 12.24 6.59 1.12
N THR A 21 12.78 6.87 -0.06
CA THR A 21 13.60 5.92 -0.82
C THR A 21 15.10 6.19 -0.70
N LYS A 22 15.49 7.27 0.00
CA LYS A 22 16.85 7.79 0.08
C LYS A 22 17.45 8.02 -1.32
N SER A 23 16.63 8.53 -2.24
CA SER A 23 17.00 8.84 -3.62
C SER A 23 17.31 10.32 -3.77
N GLU A 24 18.14 10.66 -4.76
CA GLU A 24 18.55 12.04 -5.07
C GLU A 24 17.94 12.51 -6.40
N ILE A 25 16.66 12.26 -6.62
CA ILE A 25 15.98 12.74 -7.83
C ILE A 25 15.85 14.27 -7.73
N ALA A 26 16.26 14.96 -8.79
CA ALA A 26 16.21 16.42 -8.82
C ALA A 26 14.80 16.96 -8.62
N VAL A 27 14.62 17.78 -7.59
CA VAL A 27 13.38 18.50 -7.30
C VAL A 27 13.59 19.95 -7.72
N ASP A 28 13.20 20.28 -8.96
CA ASP A 28 13.29 21.65 -9.45
C ASP A 28 11.88 22.23 -9.63
N LYS A 29 11.65 23.42 -9.03
CA LYS A 29 10.37 24.13 -9.14
C LYS A 29 10.07 24.59 -10.58
N TYR A 30 11.09 24.65 -11.43
CA TYR A 30 11.01 25.22 -12.78
C TYR A 30 11.12 24.19 -13.91
N LEU A 31 11.52 22.94 -13.61
CA LEU A 31 11.54 21.89 -14.64
C LEU A 31 10.14 21.33 -14.87
N PRO A 32 9.79 21.02 -16.14
CA PRO A 32 8.57 20.27 -16.41
C PRO A 32 8.64 18.92 -15.70
N PRO A 33 7.51 18.36 -15.25
CA PRO A 33 7.48 17.03 -14.66
C PRO A 33 8.09 16.02 -15.64
N ALA A 34 8.88 15.08 -15.10
CA ALA A 34 9.42 13.98 -15.89
C ALA A 34 8.28 13.20 -16.56
N ASP A 35 8.49 12.76 -17.81
CA ASP A 35 7.50 11.96 -18.54
C ASP A 35 7.45 10.50 -18.08
N GLU A 36 8.37 10.07 -17.20
CA GLU A 36 8.50 8.72 -16.72
C GLU A 36 8.28 8.63 -15.21
N GLU A 37 7.77 7.47 -14.74
CA GLU A 37 7.64 7.16 -13.33
C GLU A 37 9.02 6.89 -12.69
N ASN A 38 9.20 7.33 -11.45
CA ASN A 38 10.34 6.92 -10.65
C ASN A 38 9.93 5.78 -9.73
N ILE A 39 10.75 4.74 -9.64
CA ILE A 39 10.48 3.58 -8.77
C ILE A 39 11.55 3.53 -7.68
N GLY A 40 11.11 3.49 -6.43
CA GLY A 40 11.98 3.32 -5.27
C GLY A 40 11.54 2.14 -4.42
N ILE A 41 12.52 1.44 -3.86
CA ILE A 41 12.29 0.27 -3.01
C ILE A 41 12.61 0.65 -1.57
N VAL A 42 11.65 0.42 -0.69
CA VAL A 42 11.77 0.65 0.74
C VAL A 42 11.72 -0.68 1.46
N THR A 43 12.69 -0.93 2.32
CA THR A 43 12.69 -2.08 3.23
C THR A 43 11.78 -1.81 4.42
N VAL A 44 10.85 -2.71 4.68
CA VAL A 44 9.99 -2.63 5.85
C VAL A 44 10.77 -3.13 7.06
N TYR A 45 10.99 -2.25 8.02
CA TYR A 45 11.60 -2.62 9.27
C TYR A 45 10.60 -3.39 10.16
N ASP A 46 11.05 -4.50 10.71
CA ASP A 46 10.30 -5.31 11.67
C ASP A 46 11.24 -5.64 12.85
N GLU A 47 10.96 -5.09 14.02
CA GLU A 47 11.80 -5.21 15.22
C GLU A 47 12.06 -6.68 15.63
N ARG A 48 11.14 -7.58 15.26
CA ARG A 48 11.24 -9.01 15.52
C ARG A 48 12.42 -9.66 14.82
N ILE A 49 12.90 -9.07 13.72
CA ILE A 49 14.03 -9.60 12.94
C ILE A 49 15.31 -9.64 13.78
N THR A 50 15.58 -8.59 14.54
CA THR A 50 16.79 -8.53 15.39
C THR A 50 16.83 -9.70 16.33
N ARG A 51 15.73 -10.00 17.00
CA ARG A 51 15.64 -11.11 17.93
C ARG A 51 15.70 -12.48 17.25
N LEU A 52 15.06 -12.61 16.10
CA LEU A 52 15.15 -13.84 15.30
C LEU A 52 16.58 -14.10 14.77
N CYS A 53 17.33 -13.06 14.44
CA CYS A 53 18.74 -13.17 14.05
C CYS A 53 19.60 -13.68 15.20
N GLU A 54 19.38 -13.23 16.43
CA GLU A 54 20.08 -13.74 17.61
C GLU A 54 19.81 -15.23 17.87
N ILE A 55 18.57 -15.68 17.62
CA ILE A 55 18.15 -17.07 17.89
C ILE A 55 18.63 -18.03 16.79
N TYR A 56 18.53 -17.63 15.51
CA TYR A 56 18.78 -18.53 14.38
C TYR A 56 20.14 -18.33 13.72
N GLU A 57 20.86 -17.25 14.01
CA GLU A 57 22.15 -16.87 13.41
C GLU A 57 22.15 -17.07 11.87
N PRO A 58 21.18 -16.51 11.13
CA PRO A 58 21.01 -16.78 9.72
C PRO A 58 22.16 -16.20 8.90
N LYS A 59 22.59 -16.92 7.85
CA LYS A 59 23.60 -16.41 6.91
C LYS A 59 23.07 -15.28 6.03
N LYS A 60 21.76 -15.19 5.85
CA LYS A 60 21.09 -14.19 5.01
C LYS A 60 19.75 -13.80 5.63
N VAL A 61 19.47 -12.50 5.60
CA VAL A 61 18.17 -11.93 6.01
C VAL A 61 17.51 -11.31 4.78
N VAL A 62 16.24 -11.62 4.56
CA VAL A 62 15.43 -11.05 3.48
C VAL A 62 14.22 -10.38 4.11
N ASN A 63 14.17 -9.06 4.02
CA ASN A 63 13.10 -8.25 4.55
C ASN A 63 11.93 -8.13 3.56
N ALA A 64 10.75 -7.81 4.07
CA ALA A 64 9.66 -7.36 3.24
C ALA A 64 9.98 -6.00 2.62
N ILE A 65 9.46 -5.76 1.41
CA ILE A 65 9.69 -4.51 0.67
C ILE A 65 8.39 -3.88 0.20
N ILE A 66 8.41 -2.55 0.12
CA ILE A 66 7.40 -1.74 -0.55
C ILE A 66 8.06 -1.06 -1.74
N GLU A 67 7.45 -1.17 -2.91
CA GLU A 67 7.81 -0.39 -4.08
C GLU A 67 6.94 0.86 -4.13
N PHE A 68 7.55 2.02 -4.00
CA PHE A 68 6.89 3.31 -4.21
C PHE A 68 7.11 3.76 -5.65
N HIS A 69 6.04 4.16 -6.30
CA HIS A 69 6.02 4.65 -7.66
C HIS A 69 5.65 6.13 -7.65
N ASP A 70 6.61 7.04 -7.93
CA ASP A 70 6.36 8.47 -8.07
C ASP A 70 5.93 8.76 -9.51
N PHE A 71 4.65 9.05 -9.68
CA PHE A 71 4.11 9.42 -10.98
C PHE A 71 4.16 10.94 -11.19
N PRO A 72 4.46 11.41 -12.43
CA PRO A 72 4.29 12.82 -12.77
C PRO A 72 2.86 13.27 -12.42
N GLY A 73 2.67 14.56 -12.09
CA GLY A 73 1.38 15.10 -11.69
C GLY A 73 0.32 14.92 -12.80
N ILE A 74 -0.42 13.83 -12.72
CA ILE A 74 -1.41 13.41 -13.72
C ILE A 74 -2.77 14.06 -13.45
N PHE A 75 -3.03 14.34 -12.17
CA PHE A 75 -4.31 14.88 -11.70
C PHE A 75 -4.29 16.41 -11.67
N GLY A 76 -5.42 17.03 -12.05
CA GLY A 76 -5.59 18.49 -12.03
C GLY A 76 -5.18 19.24 -13.31
N LYS A 77 -4.78 18.55 -14.36
CA LYS A 77 -4.59 19.16 -15.69
C LYS A 77 -5.88 19.02 -16.51
N GLN A 78 -6.58 20.13 -16.75
CA GLN A 78 -7.87 20.13 -17.46
C GLN A 78 -7.78 19.84 -18.97
N ASP A 79 -6.61 19.95 -19.60
CA ASP A 79 -6.48 20.00 -21.06
C ASP A 79 -5.57 18.92 -21.69
N GLU A 80 -4.94 18.05 -20.92
CA GLU A 80 -4.09 16.98 -21.46
C GLU A 80 -4.69 15.60 -21.15
N HIS A 81 -4.92 14.81 -22.19
CA HIS A 81 -5.25 13.38 -22.00
C HIS A 81 -4.07 12.70 -21.28
N PRO A 82 -4.30 12.09 -20.12
CA PRO A 82 -3.22 11.40 -19.40
C PRO A 82 -2.60 10.32 -20.29
N ASP A 83 -1.28 10.16 -20.21
CA ASP A 83 -0.59 9.09 -20.93
C ASP A 83 -1.18 7.73 -20.51
N LEU A 84 -1.66 6.97 -21.50
CA LEU A 84 -2.26 5.65 -21.29
C LEU A 84 -1.32 4.67 -20.58
N ARG A 85 0.01 4.83 -20.74
CA ARG A 85 1.02 4.02 -20.03
C ARG A 85 1.02 4.35 -18.53
N LEU A 86 1.06 5.63 -18.18
CA LEU A 86 1.02 6.07 -16.79
C LEU A 86 -0.26 5.62 -16.10
N MET A 87 -1.41 5.78 -16.76
CA MET A 87 -2.69 5.30 -16.23
C MET A 87 -2.71 3.78 -16.03
N THR A 88 -2.06 3.01 -16.91
CA THR A 88 -1.93 1.56 -16.75
C THR A 88 -1.03 1.21 -15.57
N ASN A 89 0.09 1.90 -15.40
CA ASN A 89 1.02 1.66 -14.31
C ASN A 89 0.39 1.98 -12.94
N ILE A 90 -0.37 3.07 -12.83
CA ILE A 90 -1.16 3.41 -11.64
C ILE A 90 -2.17 2.30 -11.32
N LYS A 91 -2.84 1.73 -12.33
CA LYS A 91 -3.76 0.60 -12.14
C LYS A 91 -3.10 -0.65 -11.57
N ASN A 92 -1.81 -0.84 -11.84
CA ASN A 92 -1.03 -1.98 -11.33
C ASN A 92 -0.59 -1.80 -9.87
N CYS A 93 -0.67 -0.59 -9.31
CA CYS A 93 -0.40 -0.37 -7.89
C CYS A 93 -1.54 -0.91 -7.02
N GLU A 94 -1.21 -1.37 -5.82
CA GLU A 94 -2.17 -2.01 -4.90
C GLU A 94 -2.86 -1.00 -3.99
N ALA A 95 -2.24 0.17 -3.76
CA ALA A 95 -2.75 1.28 -2.96
C ALA A 95 -2.25 2.62 -3.51
N PHE A 96 -2.86 3.71 -3.04
CA PHE A 96 -2.44 5.07 -3.30
C PHE A 96 -1.93 5.74 -2.03
N ALA A 97 -0.84 6.49 -2.13
CA ALA A 97 -0.43 7.48 -1.14
C ALA A 97 -0.65 8.86 -1.76
N LEU A 98 -1.70 9.54 -1.34
CA LEU A 98 -2.09 10.84 -1.83
C LEU A 98 -1.39 11.93 -1.01
N ILE A 99 -0.50 12.67 -1.68
CA ILE A 99 0.21 13.80 -1.08
C ILE A 99 -0.60 15.07 -1.28
N LEU A 100 -1.06 15.66 -0.18
CA LEU A 100 -1.79 16.91 -0.14
C LEU A 100 -0.89 18.02 0.38
N ARG A 101 -1.00 19.21 -0.21
CA ARG A 101 -0.29 20.40 0.26
C ARG A 101 -0.96 20.94 1.52
N GLY A 102 -0.21 21.02 2.60
CA GLY A 102 -0.61 21.59 3.89
C GLY A 102 0.22 22.79 4.31
N PHE A 103 1.01 23.38 3.40
CA PHE A 103 1.86 24.55 3.64
C PHE A 103 1.44 25.74 2.75
N PRO A 104 1.52 26.99 3.22
CA PRO A 104 1.21 28.17 2.44
C PRO A 104 2.29 28.43 1.37
N ASP A 105 1.86 28.76 0.16
CA ASP A 105 2.72 29.20 -0.93
C ASP A 105 1.91 30.10 -1.87
N ALA A 106 2.26 31.40 -1.93
CA ALA A 106 1.50 32.40 -2.68
C ALA A 106 1.54 32.16 -4.21
N GLU A 107 2.64 31.61 -4.73
CA GLU A 107 2.75 31.26 -6.15
C GLU A 107 1.81 30.09 -6.50
N LEU A 108 1.82 29.04 -5.66
CA LEU A 108 0.93 27.90 -5.85
C LEU A 108 -0.55 28.25 -5.64
N ASP A 109 -0.85 29.16 -4.71
CA ASP A 109 -2.20 29.68 -4.52
C ASP A 109 -2.71 30.46 -5.74
N SER A 110 -1.82 31.15 -6.44
CA SER A 110 -2.15 31.83 -7.69
C SER A 110 -2.41 30.85 -8.85
N LEU A 111 -1.68 29.73 -8.89
CA LEU A 111 -1.77 28.74 -9.97
C LEU A 111 -2.91 27.73 -9.77
N HIS A 112 -3.11 27.27 -8.55
CA HIS A 112 -4.01 26.14 -8.22
C HIS A 112 -5.16 26.55 -7.29
N GLY A 113 -5.29 27.82 -6.95
CA GLY A 113 -6.24 28.31 -5.95
C GLY A 113 -5.71 28.18 -4.52
N LYS A 114 -6.47 28.74 -3.58
CA LYS A 114 -6.12 28.67 -2.15
C LYS A 114 -5.96 27.23 -1.69
N MET A 115 -5.00 27.02 -0.80
CA MET A 115 -4.79 25.74 -0.16
C MET A 115 -6.07 25.22 0.51
N ASP A 116 -6.54 24.06 0.08
CA ASP A 116 -7.67 23.34 0.66
C ASP A 116 -7.43 21.82 0.51
N PRO A 117 -6.73 21.21 1.47
CA PRO A 117 -6.41 19.78 1.40
C PRO A 117 -7.65 18.87 1.35
N VAL A 118 -8.73 19.25 2.05
CA VAL A 118 -9.98 18.47 2.07
C VAL A 118 -10.61 18.45 0.69
N ARG A 119 -10.79 19.62 0.08
CA ARG A 119 -11.32 19.74 -1.27
C ARG A 119 -10.45 19.00 -2.30
N ASN A 120 -9.13 19.04 -2.14
CA ASN A 120 -8.21 18.32 -3.04
C ASN A 120 -8.38 16.81 -2.93
N LEU A 121 -8.60 16.28 -1.72
CA LEU A 121 -8.94 14.88 -1.51
C LEU A 121 -10.27 14.52 -2.18
N GLU A 122 -11.31 15.32 -1.94
CA GLU A 122 -12.64 15.10 -2.54
C GLU A 122 -12.54 15.10 -4.07
N SER A 123 -11.88 16.11 -4.66
CA SER A 123 -11.67 16.18 -6.12
C SER A 123 -10.90 14.97 -6.68
N PHE A 124 -9.90 14.48 -5.96
CA PHE A 124 -9.18 13.27 -6.34
C PHE A 124 -10.08 12.04 -6.34
N MET A 125 -10.91 11.88 -5.31
CA MET A 125 -11.84 10.74 -5.23
C MET A 125 -12.92 10.82 -6.31
N ASP A 126 -13.46 12.02 -6.58
CA ASP A 126 -14.42 12.24 -7.66
C ASP A 126 -13.83 11.84 -9.03
N GLU A 127 -12.57 12.20 -9.28
CA GLU A 127 -11.89 11.83 -10.52
C GLU A 127 -11.71 10.30 -10.64
N MET A 128 -11.37 9.60 -9.56
CA MET A 128 -11.30 8.14 -9.54
C MET A 128 -12.66 7.50 -9.85
N ILE A 129 -13.73 8.01 -9.24
CA ILE A 129 -15.10 7.54 -9.43
C ILE A 129 -15.54 7.75 -10.88
N ILE A 130 -15.29 8.92 -11.46
CA ILE A 130 -15.64 9.24 -12.85
C ILE A 130 -14.91 8.30 -13.82
N ASN A 131 -13.60 8.09 -13.62
CA ASN A 131 -12.83 7.16 -14.46
C ASN A 131 -13.36 5.72 -14.38
N ASP A 132 -13.76 5.28 -13.19
CA ASP A 132 -14.36 3.96 -13.01
C ASP A 132 -15.75 3.86 -13.66
N MET A 133 -16.57 4.91 -13.60
CA MET A 133 -17.87 4.97 -14.30
C MET A 133 -17.70 4.77 -15.81
N VAL A 134 -16.78 5.51 -16.42
CA VAL A 134 -16.47 5.39 -17.85
C VAL A 134 -16.04 3.97 -18.21
N LEU A 135 -15.22 3.34 -17.36
CA LEU A 135 -14.77 1.97 -17.57
C LEU A 135 -15.93 0.97 -17.48
N VAL A 136 -16.83 1.14 -16.50
CA VAL A 136 -18.02 0.30 -16.32
C VAL A 136 -18.97 0.42 -17.52
N GLU A 137 -19.28 1.65 -17.94
CA GLU A 137 -20.17 1.91 -19.08
C GLU A 137 -19.62 1.26 -20.36
N LYS A 138 -18.34 1.50 -20.68
CA LYS A 138 -17.69 0.86 -21.83
C LYS A 138 -17.72 -0.67 -21.78
N ARG A 139 -17.57 -1.25 -20.58
CA ARG A 139 -17.62 -2.72 -20.43
C ARG A 139 -19.04 -3.25 -20.62
N LEU A 140 -20.06 -2.55 -20.09
CA LEU A 140 -21.47 -2.89 -20.30
C LEU A 140 -21.86 -2.85 -21.78
N GLU A 141 -21.43 -1.85 -22.55
CA GLU A 141 -21.61 -1.78 -24.00
C GLU A 141 -20.98 -3.01 -24.69
N GLY A 142 -19.76 -3.41 -24.26
CA GLY A 142 -19.10 -4.62 -24.77
C GLY A 142 -19.88 -5.91 -24.48
N ILE A 143 -20.54 -6.01 -23.33
CA ILE A 143 -21.41 -7.13 -22.98
C ILE A 143 -22.66 -7.14 -23.84
N GLU A 144 -23.31 -6.00 -24.09
CA GLU A 144 -24.46 -5.91 -24.98
C GLU A 144 -24.13 -6.35 -26.41
N LEU A 145 -22.97 -5.95 -26.92
CA LEU A 145 -22.46 -6.41 -28.22
C LEU A 145 -22.24 -7.93 -28.25
N SER A 146 -21.76 -8.52 -27.15
CA SER A 146 -21.60 -9.97 -27.01
C SER A 146 -22.95 -10.69 -27.08
N TYR A 147 -23.97 -10.16 -26.41
CA TYR A 147 -25.34 -10.70 -26.48
C TYR A 147 -25.95 -10.64 -27.89
N LYS A 148 -25.74 -9.53 -28.61
CA LYS A 148 -26.16 -9.38 -30.00
C LYS A 148 -25.51 -10.43 -30.92
N ARG A 149 -24.31 -10.90 -30.58
CA ARG A 149 -23.59 -11.98 -31.29
C ARG A 149 -23.94 -13.38 -30.80
N GLY A 150 -24.93 -13.53 -29.90
CA GLY A 150 -25.39 -14.81 -29.36
C GLY A 150 -24.52 -15.38 -28.23
N VAL A 151 -23.51 -14.64 -27.75
CA VAL A 151 -22.67 -15.09 -26.64
C VAL A 151 -23.27 -14.65 -25.31
N LYS A 152 -23.91 -15.63 -24.61
CA LYS A 152 -24.57 -15.41 -23.32
C LYS A 152 -24.18 -16.52 -22.34
N THR A 153 -23.09 -16.31 -21.60
CA THR A 153 -22.60 -17.26 -20.59
C THR A 153 -23.00 -16.81 -19.18
N ALA A 154 -23.05 -17.75 -18.23
CA ALA A 154 -23.32 -17.44 -16.83
C ALA A 154 -22.29 -16.43 -16.26
N ALA A 155 -21.02 -16.56 -16.64
CA ALA A 155 -19.96 -15.63 -16.22
C ALA A 155 -20.25 -14.20 -16.69
N ILE A 156 -20.66 -14.00 -17.95
CA ILE A 156 -21.01 -12.66 -18.48
C ILE A 156 -22.24 -12.09 -17.78
N GLN A 157 -23.21 -12.93 -17.40
CA GLN A 157 -24.41 -12.48 -16.68
C GLN A 157 -24.07 -12.03 -15.24
N ILE A 158 -23.19 -12.75 -14.54
CA ILE A 158 -22.68 -12.32 -13.22
C ILE A 158 -21.93 -11.02 -13.35
N GLU A 159 -21.04 -10.89 -14.33
CA GLU A 159 -20.27 -9.68 -14.59
C GLU A 159 -21.21 -8.49 -14.86
N GLU A 160 -22.21 -8.64 -15.74
CA GLU A 160 -23.17 -7.57 -16.04
C GLU A 160 -23.94 -7.13 -14.80
N LYS A 161 -24.47 -8.08 -14.03
CA LYS A 161 -25.21 -7.78 -12.79
C LYS A 161 -24.31 -6.98 -11.82
N THR A 162 -23.10 -7.42 -11.64
CA THR A 162 -22.11 -6.76 -10.76
C THR A 162 -21.77 -5.37 -11.25
N LEU A 163 -21.55 -5.19 -12.56
CA LEU A 163 -21.24 -3.89 -13.13
C LEU A 163 -22.40 -2.89 -13.02
N ARG A 164 -23.65 -3.32 -13.19
CA ARG A 164 -24.83 -2.45 -12.99
C ARG A 164 -24.98 -2.02 -11.54
N MET A 165 -24.70 -2.90 -10.58
CA MET A 165 -24.68 -2.56 -9.15
C MET A 165 -23.56 -1.55 -8.84
N ILE A 166 -22.36 -1.76 -9.38
CA ILE A 166 -21.23 -0.84 -9.24
C ILE A 166 -21.57 0.52 -9.86
N LEU A 167 -22.16 0.56 -11.06
CA LEU A 167 -22.54 1.81 -11.71
C LEU A 167 -23.51 2.63 -10.85
N GLY A 168 -24.53 2.00 -10.29
CA GLY A 168 -25.46 2.68 -9.38
C GLY A 168 -24.77 3.24 -8.13
N HIS A 169 -23.80 2.50 -7.57
CA HIS A 169 -23.02 2.93 -6.41
C HIS A 169 -22.10 4.14 -6.73
N LEU A 170 -21.43 4.11 -7.88
CA LEU A 170 -20.60 5.21 -8.37
C LEU A 170 -21.43 6.46 -8.69
N GLN A 171 -22.64 6.32 -9.25
CA GLN A 171 -23.57 7.43 -9.52
C GLN A 171 -24.03 8.14 -8.24
N GLU A 172 -23.98 7.46 -7.08
CA GLU A 172 -24.20 8.07 -5.77
C GLU A 172 -22.92 8.72 -5.20
N ASN A 173 -21.89 8.90 -6.02
CA ASN A 173 -20.57 9.40 -5.63
C ASN A 173 -19.90 8.58 -4.52
N LYS A 174 -20.03 7.26 -4.55
CA LYS A 174 -19.44 6.33 -3.58
C LYS A 174 -18.37 5.46 -4.26
N ALA A 175 -17.20 5.37 -3.64
CA ALA A 175 -16.10 4.53 -4.13
C ALA A 175 -16.42 3.03 -4.02
N ILE A 176 -15.95 2.23 -4.98
CA ILE A 176 -16.22 0.77 -5.04
C ILE A 176 -15.70 0.03 -3.79
N ASN A 177 -14.64 0.51 -3.14
CA ASN A 177 -14.10 -0.12 -1.93
C ASN A 177 -15.09 -0.10 -0.74
N SER A 178 -16.10 0.77 -0.77
CA SER A 178 -17.18 0.82 0.23
C SER A 178 -18.35 -0.13 -0.08
N LEU A 179 -18.32 -0.81 -1.24
CA LEU A 179 -19.35 -1.74 -1.67
C LEU A 179 -19.00 -3.17 -1.25
N GLU A 180 -19.90 -3.84 -0.54
CA GLU A 180 -19.75 -5.25 -0.23
C GLU A 180 -20.08 -6.11 -1.46
N LEU A 181 -19.08 -6.80 -1.99
CA LEU A 181 -19.22 -7.72 -3.10
C LEU A 181 -19.03 -9.16 -2.65
N ALA A 182 -19.86 -10.06 -3.15
CA ALA A 182 -19.69 -11.50 -2.96
C ALA A 182 -18.39 -11.99 -3.66
N PRO A 183 -17.80 -13.13 -3.22
CA PRO A 183 -16.57 -13.65 -3.84
C PRO A 183 -16.67 -13.84 -5.36
N GLU A 184 -17.82 -14.31 -5.86
CA GLU A 184 -18.07 -14.49 -7.29
C GLU A 184 -18.12 -13.17 -8.05
N GLU A 185 -18.72 -12.13 -7.46
CA GLU A 185 -18.80 -10.79 -8.01
C GLU A 185 -17.41 -10.14 -8.07
N ARG A 186 -16.61 -10.28 -7.01
CA ARG A 186 -15.19 -9.82 -7.00
C ARG A 186 -14.37 -10.51 -8.08
N GLN A 187 -14.58 -11.81 -8.26
CA GLN A 187 -13.87 -12.57 -9.30
C GLN A 187 -14.26 -12.11 -10.71
N ALA A 188 -15.53 -11.82 -10.95
CA ALA A 188 -16.05 -11.41 -12.25
C ALA A 188 -15.45 -10.08 -12.74
N ILE A 189 -15.16 -9.14 -11.82
CA ILE A 189 -14.62 -7.80 -12.14
C ILE A 189 -13.11 -7.68 -11.97
N ARG A 190 -12.41 -8.73 -11.50
CA ARG A 190 -10.98 -8.68 -11.14
C ARG A 190 -10.09 -8.14 -12.26
N GLY A 191 -10.44 -8.43 -13.52
CA GLY A 191 -9.67 -8.00 -14.70
C GLY A 191 -9.77 -6.51 -15.03
N LEU A 192 -10.73 -5.78 -14.46
CA LEU A 192 -10.99 -4.38 -14.78
C LEU A 192 -10.09 -3.40 -14.03
N GLN A 193 -9.53 -3.81 -12.90
CA GLN A 193 -8.58 -3.01 -12.11
C GLN A 193 -9.08 -1.58 -11.84
N PHE A 194 -10.23 -1.46 -11.20
CA PHE A 194 -10.82 -0.17 -10.85
C PHE A 194 -9.93 0.65 -9.91
N TYR A 195 -9.95 1.97 -10.06
CA TYR A 195 -9.20 2.90 -9.21
C TYR A 195 -9.79 2.99 -7.81
N SER A 196 -11.11 3.20 -7.70
CA SER A 196 -11.80 3.42 -6.42
C SER A 196 -11.97 2.14 -5.58
N THR A 197 -11.46 1.00 -6.06
CA THR A 197 -11.28 -0.20 -5.22
C THR A 197 -10.04 -0.15 -4.34
N LYS A 198 -9.10 0.74 -4.66
CA LYS A 198 -7.79 0.81 -4.00
C LYS A 198 -7.87 1.64 -2.73
N PRO A 199 -7.27 1.19 -1.62
CA PRO A 199 -7.19 2.00 -0.42
C PRO A 199 -6.27 3.21 -0.63
N VAL A 200 -6.59 4.32 0.05
CA VAL A 200 -5.88 5.60 -0.03
C VAL A 200 -5.31 5.97 1.33
N LEU A 201 -3.98 6.11 1.41
CA LEU A 201 -3.27 6.75 2.51
C LEU A 201 -3.12 8.23 2.18
N VAL A 202 -3.49 9.12 3.08
CA VAL A 202 -3.32 10.56 2.88
C VAL A 202 -2.08 11.05 3.64
N LEU A 203 -1.15 11.68 2.93
CA LEU A 203 0.02 12.33 3.51
C LEU A 203 -0.12 13.85 3.33
N LEU A 204 -0.39 14.55 4.44
CA LEU A 204 -0.49 16.01 4.44
C LEU A 204 0.91 16.60 4.60
N ASN A 205 1.46 17.15 3.53
CA ASN A 205 2.78 17.77 3.53
C ASN A 205 2.69 19.17 4.15
N VAL A 206 3.27 19.35 5.33
CA VAL A 206 3.27 20.58 6.13
C VAL A 206 4.68 21.16 6.25
N ASN A 207 4.81 22.40 6.78
CA ASN A 207 6.11 22.89 7.18
C ASN A 207 6.61 22.18 8.45
N GLU A 208 7.90 22.17 8.66
CA GLU A 208 8.58 21.58 9.82
C GLU A 208 7.96 22.04 11.16
N ASN A 209 7.73 23.34 11.31
CA ASN A 209 7.16 23.91 12.53
C ASN A 209 5.70 23.52 12.79
N ASP A 210 5.02 22.99 11.79
CA ASP A 210 3.58 22.66 11.86
C ASP A 210 3.33 21.19 12.10
N ILE A 211 4.39 20.34 12.10
CA ILE A 211 4.22 18.86 12.13
C ILE A 211 3.52 18.35 13.40
N ASN A 212 3.77 19.00 14.55
CA ASN A 212 3.17 18.63 15.83
C ASN A 212 2.03 19.57 16.24
N THR A 213 1.59 20.46 15.35
CA THR A 213 0.47 21.35 15.64
C THR A 213 -0.85 20.72 15.26
N PRO A 214 -1.94 20.96 16.05
CA PRO A 214 -3.27 20.52 15.64
C PRO A 214 -3.61 21.07 14.25
N ASN A 215 -4.04 20.18 13.35
CA ASN A 215 -4.37 20.55 11.97
C ASN A 215 -5.83 20.17 11.67
N GLU A 216 -6.70 21.18 11.53
CA GLU A 216 -8.13 20.98 11.31
C GLU A 216 -8.42 20.18 10.02
N ALA A 217 -7.65 20.40 8.96
CA ALA A 217 -7.83 19.65 7.70
C ALA A 217 -7.48 18.17 7.89
N LEU A 218 -6.40 17.86 8.62
CA LEU A 218 -6.00 16.48 8.92
C LEU A 218 -7.08 15.76 9.74
N GLU A 219 -7.59 16.42 10.79
CA GLU A 219 -8.66 15.84 11.62
C GLU A 219 -9.96 15.64 10.83
N LYS A 220 -10.29 16.57 9.93
CA LYS A 220 -11.44 16.41 9.04
C LYS A 220 -11.26 15.21 8.09
N ILE A 221 -10.09 15.06 7.48
CA ILE A 221 -9.76 13.93 6.60
C ILE A 221 -9.87 12.59 7.37
N ARG A 222 -9.36 12.54 8.61
CA ARG A 222 -9.50 11.36 9.48
C ARG A 222 -10.96 11.06 9.81
N SER A 223 -11.77 12.08 10.07
CA SER A 223 -13.21 11.93 10.34
C SER A 223 -14.00 11.42 9.12
N MET A 224 -13.50 11.62 7.91
CA MET A 224 -14.04 11.05 6.67
C MET A 224 -13.69 9.56 6.50
N GLY A 225 -12.90 8.98 7.42
CA GLY A 225 -12.52 7.56 7.42
C GLY A 225 -11.20 7.25 6.73
N TYR A 226 -10.43 8.25 6.31
CA TYR A 226 -9.12 8.04 5.70
C TYR A 226 -8.02 7.88 6.76
N LEU A 227 -7.10 6.96 6.50
CA LEU A 227 -5.84 6.93 7.23
C LEU A 227 -4.99 8.10 6.75
N ALA A 228 -4.63 9.01 7.66
CA ALA A 228 -3.97 10.26 7.31
C ALA A 228 -2.91 10.67 8.33
N GLU A 229 -1.78 11.18 7.83
CA GLU A 229 -0.67 11.67 8.66
C GLU A 229 -0.07 12.96 8.09
N ALA A 230 0.42 13.84 8.99
CA ALA A 230 1.20 15.00 8.62
C ALA A 230 2.67 14.60 8.42
N ILE A 231 3.28 15.11 7.35
CA ILE A 231 4.68 14.87 7.00
C ILE A 231 5.33 16.21 6.67
N ALA A 232 6.50 16.49 7.24
CA ALA A 232 7.32 17.64 6.85
C ALA A 232 8.32 17.23 5.76
N GLY A 233 7.86 17.16 4.51
CA GLY A 233 8.62 16.54 3.41
C GLY A 233 10.01 17.10 3.18
N SER A 234 10.22 18.42 3.32
CA SER A 234 11.54 19.04 3.18
C SER A 234 12.48 18.61 4.30
N PHE A 235 12.01 18.65 5.55
CA PHE A 235 12.77 18.21 6.71
C PHE A 235 13.13 16.71 6.64
N GLU A 236 12.18 15.87 6.27
CA GLU A 236 12.42 14.44 6.11
C GLU A 236 13.42 14.13 4.97
N ALA A 237 13.43 14.93 3.92
CA ALA A 237 14.43 14.82 2.86
C ALA A 237 15.84 15.21 3.35
N GLU A 238 15.95 16.23 4.17
CA GLU A 238 17.22 16.61 4.81
C GLU A 238 17.70 15.53 5.78
N LEU A 239 16.82 14.99 6.63
CA LEU A 239 17.13 13.87 7.52
C LEU A 239 17.65 12.64 6.79
N SER A 240 17.11 12.36 5.60
CA SER A 240 17.49 11.17 4.82
C SER A 240 18.95 11.21 4.31
N LEU A 241 19.58 12.39 4.30
CA LEU A 241 20.98 12.63 3.91
C LEU A 241 21.97 12.54 5.08
N LEU A 242 21.47 12.56 6.32
CA LEU A 242 22.30 12.49 7.52
C LEU A 242 22.63 11.03 7.88
N ASP A 243 23.66 10.86 8.70
CA ASP A 243 23.90 9.55 9.31
C ASP A 243 22.81 9.24 10.37
N GLU A 244 22.75 7.97 10.78
CA GLU A 244 21.65 7.48 11.62
C GLU A 244 21.61 8.13 13.01
N ASP A 245 22.78 8.46 13.58
CA ASP A 245 22.88 9.06 14.91
C ASP A 245 22.52 10.55 14.86
N GLU A 246 22.99 11.26 13.84
CA GLU A 246 22.63 12.66 13.60
C GLU A 246 21.12 12.80 13.32
N ALA A 247 20.57 11.97 12.45
CA ALA A 247 19.13 11.97 12.14
C ALA A 247 18.28 11.76 13.39
N LYS A 248 18.66 10.83 14.30
CA LYS A 248 17.96 10.60 15.58
C LYS A 248 17.95 11.83 16.48
N LEU A 249 19.06 12.58 16.53
CA LEU A 249 19.13 13.81 17.33
C LEU A 249 18.16 14.88 16.79
N PHE A 250 18.17 15.12 15.49
CA PHE A 250 17.26 16.09 14.87
C PHE A 250 15.79 15.68 14.99
N MET A 251 15.46 14.38 14.82
CA MET A 251 14.09 13.87 15.04
C MET A 251 13.63 14.11 16.48
N ALA A 252 14.51 13.88 17.46
CA ALA A 252 14.18 14.09 18.88
C ALA A 252 13.89 15.56 19.19
N ASP A 253 14.62 16.51 18.58
CA ASP A 253 14.43 17.95 18.79
C ASP A 253 13.02 18.42 18.36
N ILE A 254 12.46 17.81 17.32
CA ILE A 254 11.10 18.14 16.85
C ILE A 254 10.05 17.13 17.28
N GLY A 255 10.39 16.17 18.17
CA GLY A 255 9.47 15.20 18.75
C GLY A 255 8.96 14.12 17.80
N ILE A 256 9.75 13.75 16.78
CA ILE A 256 9.51 12.61 15.89
C ILE A 256 10.30 11.40 16.41
N GLU A 257 9.59 10.28 16.66
CA GLU A 257 10.24 9.07 17.19
C GLU A 257 10.74 8.12 16.08
N ASN A 258 10.06 8.09 14.96
CA ASN A 258 10.34 7.14 13.86
C ASN A 258 10.57 7.87 12.54
N SER A 259 11.44 7.34 11.69
CA SER A 259 11.68 7.87 10.35
C SER A 259 10.42 7.90 9.50
N ILE A 260 10.39 8.76 8.47
CA ILE A 260 9.30 8.77 7.48
C ILE A 260 9.11 7.38 6.85
N THR A 261 10.20 6.69 6.59
CA THR A 261 10.20 5.33 6.01
C THR A 261 9.43 4.36 6.90
N ASP A 262 9.71 4.35 8.22
CA ASP A 262 9.04 3.45 9.16
C ASP A 262 7.57 3.82 9.33
N ARG A 263 7.27 5.11 9.52
CA ARG A 263 5.89 5.60 9.69
C ARG A 263 5.02 5.28 8.47
N VAL A 264 5.46 5.62 7.27
CA VAL A 264 4.70 5.39 6.04
C VAL A 264 4.60 3.89 5.72
N SER A 265 5.64 3.09 6.02
CA SER A 265 5.58 1.63 5.87
C SER A 265 4.55 1.01 6.79
N MET A 266 4.53 1.39 8.06
CA MET A 266 3.55 0.89 9.05
C MET A 266 2.12 1.30 8.68
N LEU A 267 1.90 2.55 8.29
CA LEU A 267 0.60 3.02 7.80
C LEU A 267 0.15 2.26 6.55
N SER A 268 1.05 1.99 5.63
CA SER A 268 0.78 1.21 4.42
C SER A 268 0.36 -0.23 4.73
N TYR A 269 1.03 -0.87 5.69
CA TYR A 269 0.66 -2.20 6.18
C TYR A 269 -0.74 -2.21 6.80
N ASN A 270 -1.02 -1.24 7.69
CA ASN A 270 -2.33 -1.10 8.32
C ASN A 270 -3.43 -0.88 7.28
N LEU A 271 -3.21 0.06 6.34
CA LEU A 271 -4.13 0.38 5.26
C LEU A 271 -4.52 -0.84 4.42
N MET A 272 -3.52 -1.66 4.10
CA MET A 272 -3.69 -2.86 3.27
C MET A 272 -4.18 -4.08 4.05
N GLY A 273 -4.32 -3.98 5.37
CA GLY A 273 -4.63 -5.10 6.25
C GLY A 273 -3.59 -6.23 6.12
N LEU A 274 -2.30 -5.88 6.14
CA LEU A 274 -1.20 -6.83 6.02
C LEU A 274 -0.68 -7.28 7.38
N ILE A 275 -0.13 -8.48 7.39
CA ILE A 275 0.61 -9.08 8.50
C ILE A 275 1.95 -9.59 7.96
N SER A 276 2.91 -9.77 8.87
CA SER A 276 4.17 -10.43 8.58
C SER A 276 4.18 -11.84 9.17
N PHE A 277 4.60 -12.81 8.37
CA PHE A 277 5.01 -14.13 8.86
C PHE A 277 6.45 -14.44 8.43
N PHE A 278 7.09 -15.39 9.08
CA PHE A 278 8.50 -15.65 8.90
C PHE A 278 8.74 -17.09 8.46
N THR A 279 9.80 -17.28 7.69
CA THR A 279 10.49 -18.55 7.57
C THR A 279 11.88 -18.37 8.15
N ALA A 280 12.25 -19.13 9.18
CA ALA A 280 13.48 -18.95 9.92
C ALA A 280 14.33 -20.22 9.96
N GLY A 281 15.63 -20.06 9.78
CA GLY A 281 16.60 -21.12 9.87
C GLY A 281 18.04 -20.64 9.68
N PRO A 282 19.06 -21.49 9.89
CA PRO A 282 20.47 -21.09 9.86
C PRO A 282 20.96 -20.66 8.46
N LYS A 283 20.23 -20.96 7.40
CA LYS A 283 20.59 -20.51 6.03
C LYS A 283 20.01 -19.16 5.71
N GLU A 284 18.74 -18.96 6.04
CA GLU A 284 18.00 -17.75 5.68
C GLU A 284 16.88 -17.48 6.71
N LEU A 285 16.72 -16.22 7.07
CA LEU A 285 15.54 -15.65 7.72
C LEU A 285 14.82 -14.77 6.69
N HIS A 286 13.55 -15.04 6.44
CA HIS A 286 12.79 -14.30 5.44
C HIS A 286 11.46 -13.80 6.02
N VAL A 287 11.17 -12.52 5.83
CA VAL A 287 9.92 -11.87 6.21
C VAL A 287 8.96 -11.86 5.03
N TRP A 288 7.81 -12.46 5.20
CA TRP A 288 6.78 -12.58 4.17
C TRP A 288 5.57 -11.72 4.50
N THR A 289 5.10 -10.96 3.52
CA THR A 289 3.89 -10.15 3.65
C THR A 289 2.66 -10.95 3.23
N LEU A 290 1.63 -10.95 4.07
CA LEU A 290 0.39 -11.68 3.85
C LEU A 290 -0.82 -10.81 4.21
N ARG A 291 -1.94 -10.94 3.53
CA ARG A 291 -3.19 -10.31 3.96
C ARG A 291 -3.73 -10.99 5.20
N LYS A 292 -4.13 -10.21 6.20
CA LYS A 292 -4.81 -10.71 7.41
C LYS A 292 -6.02 -11.56 7.02
N GLY A 293 -6.20 -12.71 7.68
CA GLY A 293 -7.25 -13.67 7.37
C GLY A 293 -6.91 -14.67 6.26
N SER A 294 -5.69 -14.62 5.69
CA SER A 294 -5.24 -15.63 4.72
C SER A 294 -4.86 -16.94 5.40
N ASN A 295 -5.08 -18.05 4.69
CA ASN A 295 -4.77 -19.38 5.21
C ASN A 295 -3.33 -19.84 4.88
N ALA A 296 -2.91 -20.96 5.50
CA ALA A 296 -1.59 -21.54 5.36
C ALA A 296 -1.21 -21.92 3.90
N VAL A 297 -2.17 -22.30 3.07
CA VAL A 297 -1.91 -22.58 1.64
C VAL A 297 -1.56 -21.30 0.90
N THR A 298 -2.26 -20.20 1.20
CA THR A 298 -1.96 -18.88 0.63
C THR A 298 -0.56 -18.41 1.06
N ALA A 299 -0.20 -18.59 2.33
CA ALA A 299 1.14 -18.29 2.84
C ALA A 299 2.22 -19.14 2.15
N ALA A 300 1.99 -20.45 2.00
CA ALA A 300 2.88 -21.34 1.24
C ALA A 300 3.07 -20.86 -0.22
N GLY A 301 2.00 -20.39 -0.86
CA GLY A 301 2.03 -19.83 -2.21
C GLY A 301 2.83 -18.52 -2.34
N LYS A 302 2.92 -17.74 -1.26
CA LYS A 302 3.79 -16.56 -1.19
C LYS A 302 5.27 -16.94 -1.18
N ILE A 303 5.62 -18.05 -0.52
CA ILE A 303 6.99 -18.56 -0.50
C ILE A 303 7.37 -19.14 -1.87
N HIS A 304 6.53 -20.06 -2.39
CA HIS A 304 6.71 -20.65 -3.71
C HIS A 304 5.42 -21.36 -4.17
N SER A 305 5.10 -21.28 -5.46
CA SER A 305 3.90 -21.92 -6.02
C SER A 305 3.83 -23.43 -5.80
N ASP A 306 4.99 -24.12 -5.81
CA ASP A 306 5.05 -25.55 -5.58
C ASP A 306 4.71 -25.94 -4.14
N LEU A 307 5.05 -25.08 -3.15
CA LEU A 307 4.67 -25.31 -1.75
C LEU A 307 3.16 -25.25 -1.56
N ALA A 308 2.47 -24.34 -2.26
CA ALA A 308 1.00 -24.30 -2.23
C ALA A 308 0.38 -25.52 -2.92
N ARG A 309 0.92 -25.93 -4.08
CA ARG A 309 0.42 -27.08 -4.85
C ARG A 309 0.58 -28.41 -4.11
N GLY A 310 1.76 -28.62 -3.53
CA GLY A 310 2.10 -29.82 -2.78
C GLY A 310 1.84 -29.75 -1.27
N PHE A 311 1.08 -28.77 -0.78
CA PHE A 311 0.91 -28.52 0.65
C PHE A 311 0.33 -29.73 1.40
N ILE A 312 1.06 -30.16 2.44
CA ILE A 312 0.62 -31.21 3.35
C ILE A 312 0.21 -30.60 4.69
N ARG A 313 1.15 -29.93 5.37
CA ARG A 313 0.95 -29.25 6.66
C ARG A 313 1.95 -28.12 6.82
N ALA A 314 1.65 -27.19 7.73
CA ALA A 314 2.60 -26.19 8.21
C ALA A 314 2.99 -26.51 9.65
N GLU A 315 4.28 -26.62 9.94
CA GLU A 315 4.79 -26.49 11.30
C GLU A 315 4.77 -25.03 11.65
N CYS A 316 4.14 -24.68 12.78
CA CYS A 316 3.85 -23.29 13.14
C CYS A 316 4.08 -23.03 14.62
N PHE A 317 4.69 -21.92 14.93
CA PHE A 317 4.76 -21.32 16.26
C PHE A 317 4.83 -19.79 16.10
N ASN A 318 4.52 -19.06 17.17
CA ASN A 318 4.51 -17.60 17.08
C ASN A 318 5.84 -17.01 17.58
N PHE A 319 6.17 -15.80 17.11
CA PHE A 319 7.35 -15.04 17.52
C PHE A 319 7.42 -14.89 19.05
N THR A 320 6.31 -14.57 19.71
CA THR A 320 6.27 -14.40 21.17
C THR A 320 6.67 -15.66 21.94
N ASP A 321 6.36 -16.83 21.39
CA ASP A 321 6.74 -18.11 22.00
C ASP A 321 8.25 -18.35 21.88
N ILE A 322 8.83 -18.14 20.69
CA ILE A 322 10.27 -18.36 20.48
C ILE A 322 11.12 -17.30 21.19
N ASP A 323 10.67 -16.07 21.27
CA ASP A 323 11.33 -15.01 22.01
C ASP A 323 11.40 -15.36 23.51
N THR A 324 10.29 -15.85 24.09
CA THR A 324 10.21 -16.23 25.50
C THR A 324 11.05 -17.47 25.84
N HIS A 325 11.11 -18.44 24.94
CA HIS A 325 11.70 -19.76 25.24
C HIS A 325 13.05 -20.02 24.56
N GLY A 326 13.43 -19.17 23.62
CA GLY A 326 14.77 -19.12 23.02
C GLY A 326 15.08 -20.21 21.99
N THR A 327 14.41 -21.37 21.99
CA THR A 327 14.72 -22.48 21.07
C THR A 327 13.47 -23.24 20.63
N GLU A 328 13.47 -23.77 19.40
CA GLU A 328 12.39 -24.65 18.91
C GLU A 328 12.26 -25.93 19.73
N LYS A 329 13.36 -26.44 20.31
CA LYS A 329 13.33 -27.61 21.20
C LYS A 329 12.45 -27.34 22.41
N ALA A 330 12.66 -26.21 23.07
CA ALA A 330 11.85 -25.82 24.23
C ALA A 330 10.36 -25.64 23.86
N LEU A 331 10.06 -25.13 22.66
CA LEU A 331 8.68 -25.00 22.16
C LEU A 331 8.05 -26.40 21.97
N ARG A 332 8.78 -27.37 21.44
CA ARG A 332 8.28 -28.73 21.25
C ARG A 332 7.99 -29.41 22.60
N GLU A 333 8.90 -29.26 23.58
CA GLU A 333 8.72 -29.79 24.93
C GLU A 333 7.50 -29.18 25.65
N LYS A 334 7.15 -27.94 25.35
CA LYS A 334 6.00 -27.24 25.94
C LYS A 334 4.70 -27.37 25.12
N GLY A 335 4.73 -28.07 23.99
CA GLY A 335 3.56 -28.22 23.12
C GLY A 335 3.12 -26.97 22.39
N LEU A 336 3.99 -25.94 22.27
CA LEU A 336 3.74 -24.69 21.55
C LEU A 336 4.04 -24.82 20.03
N PHE A 337 4.72 -25.88 19.64
CA PHE A 337 5.02 -26.20 18.25
C PHE A 337 3.85 -26.96 17.64
N ARG A 338 3.10 -26.32 16.78
CA ARG A 338 1.82 -26.80 16.23
C ARG A 338 2.00 -27.37 14.82
N LEU A 339 1.15 -28.31 14.44
CA LEU A 339 1.03 -28.85 13.08
C LEU A 339 -0.33 -28.42 12.51
N GLU A 340 -0.31 -27.43 11.64
CA GLU A 340 -1.50 -26.78 11.11
C GLU A 340 -1.88 -27.31 9.72
N GLY A 341 -3.19 -27.36 9.46
CA GLY A 341 -3.76 -27.78 8.18
C GLY A 341 -3.89 -26.65 7.17
N LYS A 342 -4.52 -26.97 6.01
CA LYS A 342 -4.71 -26.04 4.91
C LYS A 342 -5.50 -24.77 5.28
N ASP A 343 -6.48 -24.92 6.16
CA ASP A 343 -7.44 -23.88 6.52
C ASP A 343 -6.98 -23.03 7.73
N TYR A 344 -5.79 -23.31 8.28
CA TYR A 344 -5.23 -22.52 9.37
C TYR A 344 -5.07 -21.06 8.93
N ILE A 345 -5.65 -20.13 9.68
CA ILE A 345 -5.52 -18.71 9.44
C ILE A 345 -4.24 -18.19 10.07
N VAL A 346 -3.27 -17.82 9.24
CA VAL A 346 -1.96 -17.35 9.67
C VAL A 346 -2.10 -16.06 10.47
N GLN A 347 -1.40 -16.02 11.60
CA GLN A 347 -1.38 -14.87 12.51
C GLN A 347 -0.13 -14.03 12.28
N ASP A 348 -0.20 -12.74 12.66
CA ASP A 348 0.98 -11.88 12.64
C ASP A 348 2.05 -12.42 13.59
N GLY A 349 3.29 -12.51 13.10
CA GLY A 349 4.40 -13.06 13.87
C GLY A 349 4.53 -14.59 13.83
N ASP A 350 3.71 -15.31 13.08
CA ASP A 350 3.88 -16.75 12.92
C ASP A 350 5.19 -17.09 12.19
N ILE A 351 5.92 -18.08 12.69
CA ILE A 351 7.05 -18.70 11.99
C ILE A 351 6.55 -20.01 11.40
N LEU A 352 6.65 -20.13 10.07
CA LEU A 352 6.11 -21.26 9.32
C LEU A 352 7.22 -22.10 8.66
N ASN A 353 7.15 -23.42 8.81
CA ASN A 353 7.91 -24.36 8.00
C ASN A 353 6.93 -25.28 7.25
N ILE A 354 6.90 -25.14 5.92
CA ILE A 354 5.92 -25.83 5.08
C ILE A 354 6.41 -27.22 4.72
N ARG A 355 5.63 -28.23 5.11
CA ARG A 355 5.80 -29.63 4.66
C ARG A 355 4.97 -29.85 3.40
N PHE A 356 5.63 -30.27 2.35
CA PHE A 356 5.02 -30.44 1.02
C PHE A 356 5.55 -31.70 0.33
N ASN A 357 4.79 -32.17 -0.65
CA ASN A 357 5.19 -33.26 -1.55
C ASN A 357 4.71 -32.90 -2.96
N ILE A 358 5.59 -32.99 -3.94
CA ILE A 358 5.34 -32.73 -5.37
C ILE A 358 5.39 -34.03 -6.13
#